data_8be430c93423c94a399e51357386acd7
#
_entry.id   8be430c93423c94a399e51357386acd7
#
_cell.length_a   1.000
_cell.length_b   1.000
_cell.length_c   1.000
_cell.angle_alpha   90.00
_cell.angle_beta   90.00
_cell.angle_gamma   90.00
#
_symmetry.space_group_name_H-M   'P 1'
#
loop_
_entity.id
_entity.type
_entity.pdbx_description
1 polymer ?
#
loop_
_entity_poly.entity_id
_entity_poly.type
_entity_poly.pdbx_seq_one_letter_code
_entity_poly.pdbx_strand_id
1 'polypeptide(L)'
;MTDIENAVGSGQLSAEKELYSAARLRGAKTSRDFLPKCISYLEFRLEQQGYTSDTVLPEGSQTFLRGNSNISTGGDSIDMTDQMGESYKQLAADMATVMRAWACGVNLIIPDYTKPASKELPNCTYIELNFNPAMYLHTYTYAGPGQRITPKILRKLFGEI
;
A
#
# COMPACT_ATOMS: atom_id res chain seq x y z
N MET A 1 0.24 19.45 -17.20
CA MET A 1 0.42 18.14 -17.85
C MET A 1 1.69 17.45 -17.39
N THR A 2 2.80 18.14 -17.20
CA THR A 2 4.09 17.58 -16.75
C THR A 2 4.08 16.99 -15.34
N ASP A 3 3.25 17.48 -14.42
CA ASP A 3 3.26 17.02 -13.02
C ASP A 3 2.42 15.75 -12.80
N ILE A 4 1.43 15.52 -13.63
CA ILE A 4 0.68 14.24 -13.65
C ILE A 4 1.57 13.11 -14.19
N GLU A 5 2.41 13.40 -15.19
CA GLU A 5 3.38 12.45 -15.75
C GLU A 5 4.49 12.11 -14.74
N ASN A 6 4.94 13.07 -13.92
CA ASN A 6 5.95 12.84 -12.89
C ASN A 6 5.40 12.09 -11.66
N ALA A 7 4.15 12.32 -11.28
CA ALA A 7 3.49 11.55 -10.21
C ALA A 7 3.24 10.07 -10.60
N VAL A 8 3.18 9.78 -11.90
CA VAL A 8 3.02 8.43 -12.46
C VAL A 8 4.37 7.73 -12.68
N GLY A 9 5.49 8.47 -12.67
CA GLY A 9 6.76 8.05 -13.25
C GLY A 9 7.54 6.93 -12.59
N SER A 10 7.31 6.55 -11.33
CA SER A 10 8.07 5.45 -10.68
C SER A 10 7.29 4.13 -10.58
N GLY A 11 6.02 4.12 -10.91
CA GLY A 11 5.15 2.96 -10.86
C GLY A 11 4.33 2.74 -12.12
N GLN A 12 4.85 3.14 -13.26
CA GLN A 12 4.11 3.25 -14.53
C GLN A 12 3.29 2.00 -14.90
N LEU A 13 3.87 0.81 -14.77
CA LEU A 13 3.18 -0.45 -15.09
C LEU A 13 2.05 -0.79 -14.10
N SER A 14 2.16 -0.39 -12.86
CA SER A 14 1.18 -0.68 -11.83
C SER A 14 0.06 0.36 -11.79
N ALA A 15 0.38 1.64 -12.05
CA ALA A 15 -0.60 2.69 -12.23
C ALA A 15 -1.48 2.41 -13.46
N GLU A 16 -0.89 1.96 -14.57
CA GLU A 16 -1.62 1.53 -15.76
C GLU A 16 -2.61 0.40 -15.47
N LYS A 17 -2.19 -0.62 -14.71
CA LYS A 17 -3.08 -1.74 -14.33
C LYS A 17 -4.28 -1.26 -13.50
N GLU A 18 -4.07 -0.32 -12.60
CA GLU A 18 -5.14 0.19 -11.76
C GLU A 18 -6.09 1.10 -12.53
N LEU A 19 -5.56 2.00 -13.36
CA LEU A 19 -6.35 2.79 -14.28
C LEU A 19 -7.15 1.89 -15.21
N TYR A 20 -6.55 0.79 -15.70
CA TYR A 20 -7.23 -0.20 -16.50
C TYR A 20 -8.35 -0.88 -15.75
N SER A 21 -8.12 -1.28 -14.50
CA SER A 21 -9.14 -1.89 -13.66
C SER A 21 -10.26 -0.92 -13.34
N ALA A 22 -9.95 0.33 -12.99
CA ALA A 22 -10.93 1.37 -12.72
C ALA A 22 -11.79 1.68 -13.96
N ALA A 23 -11.17 1.73 -15.14
CA ALA A 23 -11.90 1.93 -16.40
C ALA A 23 -12.84 0.77 -16.72
N ARG A 24 -12.42 -0.48 -16.47
CA ARG A 24 -13.28 -1.67 -16.64
C ARG A 24 -14.45 -1.66 -15.67
N LEU A 25 -14.25 -1.32 -14.40
CA LEU A 25 -15.31 -1.19 -13.41
C LEU A 25 -16.34 -0.13 -13.82
N ARG A 26 -15.93 0.89 -14.57
CA ARG A 26 -16.81 1.92 -15.16
C ARG A 26 -17.38 1.54 -16.54
N GLY A 27 -17.25 0.29 -16.92
CA GLY A 27 -17.87 -0.26 -18.12
C GLY A 27 -17.06 -0.13 -19.40
N ALA A 28 -15.73 0.08 -19.33
CA ALA A 28 -14.86 -0.02 -20.51
C ALA A 28 -14.79 -1.48 -20.98
N LYS A 29 -15.16 -1.73 -22.23
CA LYS A 29 -15.17 -3.06 -22.87
C LYS A 29 -14.06 -3.21 -23.89
N THR A 30 -13.62 -2.11 -24.48
CA THR A 30 -12.63 -2.05 -25.54
C THR A 30 -11.54 -1.05 -25.21
N SER A 31 -10.41 -1.11 -25.92
CA SER A 31 -9.33 -0.11 -25.77
C SER A 31 -9.78 1.31 -26.14
N ARG A 32 -10.81 1.48 -26.97
CA ARG A 32 -11.40 2.79 -27.29
C ARG A 32 -12.12 3.41 -26.09
N ASP A 33 -12.70 2.58 -25.22
CA ASP A 33 -13.43 3.06 -24.05
C ASP A 33 -12.49 3.36 -22.88
N PHE A 34 -11.25 2.83 -22.93
CA PHE A 34 -10.35 2.81 -21.78
C PHE A 34 -9.90 4.23 -21.39
N LEU A 35 -9.34 4.99 -22.31
CA LEU A 35 -8.77 6.29 -22.02
C LEU A 35 -9.78 7.29 -21.44
N PRO A 36 -10.96 7.48 -22.03
CA PRO A 36 -11.98 8.36 -21.44
C PRO A 36 -12.40 7.93 -20.03
N LYS A 37 -12.48 6.62 -19.76
CA LYS A 37 -12.81 6.10 -18.42
C LYS A 37 -11.69 6.35 -17.40
N CYS A 38 -10.43 6.26 -17.82
CA CYS A 38 -9.30 6.63 -16.98
C CYS A 38 -9.31 8.12 -16.65
N ILE A 39 -9.47 8.97 -17.63
CA ILE A 39 -9.57 10.43 -17.46
C ILE A 39 -10.71 10.77 -16.50
N SER A 40 -11.91 10.24 -16.74
CA SER A 40 -13.07 10.43 -15.87
C SER A 40 -12.82 9.99 -14.41
N TYR A 41 -12.01 8.95 -14.19
CA TYR A 41 -11.62 8.55 -12.83
C TYR A 41 -10.66 9.54 -12.19
N LEU A 42 -9.65 10.00 -12.92
CA LEU A 42 -8.70 10.99 -12.41
C LEU A 42 -9.38 12.33 -12.11
N GLU A 43 -10.25 12.81 -12.99
CA GLU A 43 -11.05 14.01 -12.77
C GLU A 43 -11.89 13.89 -11.50
N PHE A 44 -12.60 12.78 -11.32
CA PHE A 44 -13.35 12.52 -10.10
C PHE A 44 -12.46 12.55 -8.84
N ARG A 45 -11.22 12.00 -8.91
CA ARG A 45 -10.29 12.04 -7.77
C ARG A 45 -9.76 13.44 -7.49
N LEU A 46 -9.53 14.25 -8.52
CA LEU A 46 -9.13 15.64 -8.39
C LEU A 46 -10.26 16.47 -7.77
N GLU A 47 -11.49 16.31 -8.28
CA GLU A 47 -12.67 17.01 -7.76
C GLU A 47 -12.91 16.76 -6.27
N GLN A 48 -12.72 15.52 -5.81
CA GLN A 48 -12.82 15.19 -4.39
C GLN A 48 -11.84 15.95 -3.50
N GLN A 49 -10.75 16.46 -4.08
CA GLN A 49 -9.71 17.24 -3.40
C GLN A 49 -9.83 18.75 -3.70
N GLY A 50 -10.90 19.16 -4.41
CA GLY A 50 -11.13 20.56 -4.77
C GLY A 50 -10.31 21.05 -5.99
N TYR A 51 -9.79 20.14 -6.78
CA TYR A 51 -8.98 20.43 -7.97
C TYR A 51 -9.70 20.05 -9.27
N THR A 52 -9.20 20.58 -10.37
CA THR A 52 -9.59 20.19 -11.74
C THR A 52 -8.36 19.77 -12.52
N SER A 53 -8.55 19.22 -13.72
CA SER A 53 -7.44 18.90 -14.64
C SER A 53 -6.60 20.11 -15.05
N ASP A 54 -7.16 21.32 -14.96
CA ASP A 54 -6.50 22.57 -15.30
C ASP A 54 -5.85 23.27 -14.08
N THR A 55 -6.00 22.71 -12.89
CA THR A 55 -5.45 23.29 -11.66
C THR A 55 -3.93 23.14 -11.65
N VAL A 56 -3.24 24.27 -11.50
CA VAL A 56 -1.79 24.31 -11.22
C VAL A 56 -1.62 24.27 -9.70
N LEU A 57 -1.04 23.16 -9.22
CA LEU A 57 -0.81 22.98 -7.79
C LEU A 57 0.30 23.91 -7.29
N PRO A 58 0.19 24.46 -6.06
CA PRO A 58 1.29 25.19 -5.43
C PRO A 58 2.54 24.31 -5.30
N GLU A 59 3.72 24.92 -5.34
CA GLU A 59 4.98 24.22 -5.13
C GLU A 59 5.00 23.48 -3.77
N GLY A 60 5.42 22.22 -3.77
CA GLY A 60 5.46 21.36 -2.58
C GLY A 60 4.10 20.77 -2.15
N SER A 61 3.01 21.10 -2.85
CA SER A 61 1.71 20.45 -2.59
C SER A 61 1.66 19.03 -3.17
N GLN A 62 0.85 18.18 -2.55
CA GLN A 62 0.63 16.79 -2.98
C GLN A 62 -0.85 16.56 -3.26
N THR A 63 -1.16 15.84 -4.34
CA THR A 63 -2.51 15.36 -4.65
C THR A 63 -2.53 13.86 -4.80
N PHE A 64 -3.63 13.24 -4.38
CA PHE A 64 -3.80 11.79 -4.41
C PHE A 64 -4.68 11.38 -5.58
N LEU A 65 -4.06 10.83 -6.61
CA LEU A 65 -4.77 10.36 -7.81
C LEU A 65 -5.48 9.03 -7.60
N ARG A 66 -5.21 8.35 -6.47
CA ARG A 66 -5.78 7.04 -6.14
C ARG A 66 -6.29 7.00 -4.71
N GLY A 67 -7.23 6.09 -4.46
CA GLY A 67 -7.85 5.92 -3.16
C GLY A 67 -7.26 4.78 -2.32
N ASN A 68 -6.25 4.08 -2.82
CA ASN A 68 -5.57 3.00 -2.10
C ASN A 68 -4.09 3.30 -1.89
N SER A 69 -3.47 2.63 -0.93
CA SER A 69 -2.06 2.75 -0.57
C SER A 69 -1.23 1.53 -0.94
N ASN A 70 -1.67 0.75 -1.93
CA ASN A 70 -0.93 -0.44 -2.35
C ASN A 70 0.42 -0.07 -2.98
N ILE A 71 1.52 -0.56 -2.42
CA ILE A 71 2.89 -0.27 -2.86
C ILE A 71 3.11 -0.72 -4.31
N SER A 72 2.57 -1.89 -4.71
CA SER A 72 2.72 -2.40 -6.08
C SER A 72 2.08 -1.49 -7.13
N THR A 73 1.28 -0.54 -6.72
CA THR A 73 0.58 0.43 -7.57
C THR A 73 0.96 1.88 -7.27
N GLY A 74 2.13 2.11 -6.63
CA GLY A 74 2.73 3.43 -6.42
C GLY A 74 2.44 4.05 -5.05
N GLY A 75 1.99 3.27 -4.07
CA GLY A 75 1.95 3.71 -2.67
C GLY A 75 3.36 3.69 -2.05
N ASP A 76 3.63 4.59 -1.11
CA ASP A 76 4.88 4.64 -0.39
C ASP A 76 4.88 3.66 0.79
N SER A 77 6.04 3.02 1.04
CA SER A 77 6.25 2.20 2.21
C SER A 77 6.98 2.98 3.30
N ILE A 78 6.43 2.99 4.50
CA ILE A 78 7.03 3.66 5.66
C ILE A 78 7.29 2.60 6.72
N ASP A 79 8.53 2.54 7.22
CA ASP A 79 8.86 1.66 8.35
C ASP A 79 8.35 2.28 9.67
N MET A 80 7.31 1.66 10.21
CA MET A 80 6.68 2.04 11.47
C MET A 80 7.01 1.08 12.62
N THR A 81 8.01 0.20 12.45
CA THR A 81 8.29 -0.89 13.39
C THR A 81 8.50 -0.41 14.82
N ASP A 82 9.25 0.68 15.02
CA ASP A 82 9.53 1.22 16.35
C ASP A 82 8.37 2.02 16.96
N GLN A 83 7.45 2.48 16.12
CA GLN A 83 6.29 3.29 16.52
C GLN A 83 5.03 2.43 16.70
N MET A 84 5.04 1.21 16.15
CA MET A 84 3.90 0.29 16.24
C MET A 84 3.82 -0.33 17.64
N GLY A 85 2.65 -0.22 18.26
CA GLY A 85 2.38 -0.79 19.58
C GLY A 85 2.54 -2.32 19.63
N GLU A 86 3.07 -2.84 20.73
CA GLU A 86 3.29 -4.28 20.93
C GLU A 86 2.01 -5.13 20.78
N SER A 87 0.84 -4.56 21.08
CA SER A 87 -0.45 -5.25 20.92
C SER A 87 -0.72 -5.66 19.47
N TYR A 88 -0.35 -4.83 18.49
CA TYR A 88 -0.49 -5.17 17.07
C TYR A 88 0.55 -6.18 16.62
N LYS A 89 1.78 -6.08 17.11
CA LYS A 89 2.84 -7.06 16.83
C LYS A 89 2.45 -8.43 17.36
N GLN A 90 1.92 -8.49 18.59
CA GLN A 90 1.43 -9.73 19.19
C GLN A 90 0.22 -10.29 18.43
N LEU A 91 -0.74 -9.43 18.04
CA LEU A 91 -1.89 -9.84 17.23
C LEU A 91 -1.43 -10.49 15.92
N ALA A 92 -0.49 -9.88 15.21
CA ALA A 92 0.04 -10.45 13.97
C ALA A 92 0.77 -11.79 14.20
N ALA A 93 1.53 -11.92 15.31
CA ALA A 93 2.19 -13.17 15.69
C ALA A 93 1.20 -14.27 16.05
N ASP A 94 0.12 -13.94 16.75
CA ASP A 94 -0.94 -14.88 17.10
C ASP A 94 -1.66 -15.38 15.83
N MET A 95 -1.96 -14.48 14.89
CA MET A 95 -2.55 -14.85 13.60
C MET A 95 -1.65 -15.80 12.81
N ALA A 96 -0.35 -15.50 12.73
CA ALA A 96 0.63 -16.36 12.08
C ALA A 96 0.68 -17.76 12.74
N THR A 97 0.61 -17.81 14.08
CA THR A 97 0.63 -19.03 14.85
C THR A 97 -0.60 -19.90 14.59
N VAL A 98 -1.80 -19.30 14.62
CA VAL A 98 -3.06 -20.01 14.31
C VAL A 98 -3.03 -20.60 12.90
N MET A 99 -2.46 -19.87 11.94
CA MET A 99 -2.32 -20.32 10.56
C MET A 99 -1.13 -21.27 10.35
N ARG A 100 -0.36 -21.59 11.41
CA ARG A 100 0.86 -22.43 11.35
C ARG A 100 1.90 -21.90 10.36
N ALA A 101 1.93 -20.57 10.17
CA ALA A 101 2.89 -19.90 9.32
C ALA A 101 4.11 -19.49 10.14
N TRP A 102 5.27 -20.03 9.84
CA TRP A 102 6.48 -19.60 10.54
C TRP A 102 7.04 -18.26 10.02
N ALA A 103 6.67 -17.86 8.80
CA ALA A 103 6.92 -16.55 8.22
C ALA A 103 5.75 -16.20 7.29
N CYS A 104 5.16 -15.04 7.45
CA CYS A 104 4.08 -14.53 6.60
C CYS A 104 3.98 -13.01 6.70
N GLY A 105 3.34 -12.39 5.72
CA GLY A 105 2.86 -11.02 5.80
C GLY A 105 1.44 -11.00 6.37
N VAL A 106 1.15 -10.15 7.33
CA VAL A 106 -0.20 -9.90 7.85
C VAL A 106 -0.60 -8.48 7.51
N ASN A 107 -1.64 -8.32 6.70
CA ASN A 107 -2.12 -7.01 6.27
C ASN A 107 -3.29 -6.58 7.15
N LEU A 108 -3.09 -5.47 7.87
CA LEU A 108 -4.09 -4.85 8.74
C LEU A 108 -4.35 -3.41 8.28
N ILE A 109 -5.60 -2.97 8.34
CA ILE A 109 -5.96 -1.56 8.33
C ILE A 109 -6.15 -1.12 9.77
N ILE A 110 -5.34 -0.17 10.22
CA ILE A 110 -5.35 0.36 11.58
C ILE A 110 -5.71 1.85 11.49
N PRO A 111 -6.93 2.27 11.86
CA PRO A 111 -7.36 3.66 11.78
C PRO A 111 -6.56 4.59 12.70
N ASP A 112 -6.13 4.09 13.85
CA ASP A 112 -5.38 4.84 14.83
C ASP A 112 -4.38 3.92 15.54
N TYR A 113 -3.14 3.93 15.07
CA TYR A 113 -2.06 3.07 15.60
C TYR A 113 -1.58 3.49 16.99
N THR A 114 -1.98 4.67 17.49
CA THR A 114 -1.65 5.13 18.84
C THR A 114 -2.50 4.45 19.92
N LYS A 115 -3.64 3.86 19.53
CA LYS A 115 -4.51 3.07 20.40
C LYS A 115 -4.12 1.61 20.34
N PRO A 116 -4.06 0.89 21.47
CA PRO A 116 -3.73 -0.52 21.49
C PRO A 116 -4.84 -1.37 20.83
N ALA A 117 -4.43 -2.48 20.21
CA ALA A 117 -5.37 -3.55 19.89
C ALA A 117 -5.75 -4.31 21.17
N SER A 118 -7.02 -4.71 21.28
CA SER A 118 -7.50 -5.66 22.29
C SER A 118 -8.40 -6.71 21.64
N LYS A 119 -8.70 -7.78 22.37
CA LYS A 119 -9.63 -8.82 21.87
C LYS A 119 -11.05 -8.31 21.74
N GLU A 120 -11.45 -7.40 22.63
CA GLU A 120 -12.79 -6.77 22.68
C GLU A 120 -12.93 -5.66 21.65
N LEU A 121 -11.85 -4.89 21.46
CA LEU A 121 -11.78 -3.79 20.50
C LEU A 121 -10.46 -3.90 19.73
N PRO A 122 -10.44 -4.67 18.64
CA PRO A 122 -9.21 -4.89 17.89
C PRO A 122 -8.63 -3.61 17.27
N ASN A 123 -9.45 -2.56 17.13
CA ASN A 123 -9.07 -1.26 16.54
C ASN A 123 -8.31 -1.41 15.20
N CYS A 124 -8.60 -2.48 14.49
CA CYS A 124 -8.03 -2.78 13.18
C CYS A 124 -8.95 -3.71 12.40
N THR A 125 -8.80 -3.70 11.09
CA THR A 125 -9.44 -4.65 10.19
C THR A 125 -8.38 -5.54 9.56
N TYR A 126 -8.56 -6.84 9.67
CA TYR A 126 -7.77 -7.83 8.96
C TYR A 126 -8.15 -7.85 7.48
N ILE A 127 -7.16 -7.84 6.61
CA ILE A 127 -7.33 -7.90 5.15
C ILE A 127 -6.95 -9.29 4.65
N GLU A 128 -5.67 -9.66 4.80
CA GLU A 128 -5.14 -10.92 4.29
C GLU A 128 -3.90 -11.35 5.06
N LEU A 129 -3.58 -12.63 4.94
CA LEU A 129 -2.32 -13.21 5.35
C LEU A 129 -1.64 -13.80 4.12
N ASN A 130 -0.40 -13.38 3.87
CA ASN A 130 0.36 -13.77 2.71
C ASN A 130 1.53 -14.69 3.12
N PHE A 131 1.50 -15.95 2.68
CA PHE A 131 2.56 -16.93 2.96
C PHE A 131 3.84 -16.72 2.15
N ASN A 132 3.79 -15.89 1.11
CA ASN A 132 4.95 -15.51 0.33
C ASN A 132 5.05 -13.97 0.24
N PRO A 133 5.33 -13.30 1.36
CA PRO A 133 5.37 -11.84 1.40
C PRO A 133 6.56 -11.30 0.60
N ALA A 134 6.36 -10.15 -0.03
CA ALA A 134 7.41 -9.42 -0.73
C ALA A 134 8.35 -8.75 0.27
N MET A 135 9.27 -9.52 0.87
CA MET A 135 10.14 -9.08 1.96
C MET A 135 10.99 -7.85 1.64
N TYR A 136 11.31 -7.62 0.36
CA TYR A 136 12.07 -6.44 -0.07
C TYR A 136 11.33 -5.13 0.24
N LEU A 137 10.00 -5.12 0.28
CA LEU A 137 9.19 -3.94 0.62
C LEU A 137 9.42 -3.45 2.05
N HIS A 138 9.79 -4.36 2.94
CA HIS A 138 10.13 -4.05 4.33
C HIS A 138 11.60 -3.69 4.52
N THR A 139 12.47 -4.14 3.60
CA THR A 139 13.89 -3.85 3.65
C THR A 139 14.22 -2.51 3.01
N TYR A 140 13.57 -2.20 1.89
CA TYR A 140 13.78 -0.98 1.10
C TYR A 140 12.54 -0.11 1.17
N THR A 141 12.31 0.49 2.33
CA THR A 141 11.19 1.40 2.57
C THR A 141 11.46 2.78 1.97
N TYR A 142 10.40 3.47 1.56
CA TYR A 142 10.49 4.88 1.11
C TYR A 142 10.94 5.80 2.25
N ALA A 143 10.44 5.56 3.47
CA ALA A 143 10.82 6.31 4.66
C ALA A 143 11.06 5.36 5.85
N GLY A 144 11.98 5.76 6.74
CA GLY A 144 12.42 4.96 7.88
C GLY A 144 13.61 4.04 7.55
N PRO A 145 14.16 3.34 8.58
CA PRO A 145 15.41 2.58 8.45
C PRO A 145 15.29 1.30 7.62
N GLY A 146 14.07 0.78 7.44
CA GLY A 146 13.83 -0.53 6.85
C GLY A 146 14.26 -1.69 7.77
N GLN A 147 13.70 -2.88 7.52
CA GLN A 147 13.94 -4.06 8.35
C GLN A 147 14.75 -5.11 7.60
N ARG A 148 15.90 -5.50 8.14
CA ARG A 148 16.73 -6.57 7.60
C ARG A 148 16.15 -7.94 7.93
N ILE A 149 15.05 -8.31 7.27
CA ILE A 149 14.29 -9.54 7.55
C ILE A 149 15.01 -10.77 6.98
N THR A 150 15.54 -10.67 5.75
CA THR A 150 16.16 -11.79 5.04
C THR A 150 17.26 -12.52 5.84
N PRO A 151 18.24 -11.81 6.47
CA PRO A 151 19.23 -12.50 7.30
C PRO A 151 18.63 -13.26 8.49
N LYS A 152 17.56 -12.73 9.10
CA LYS A 152 16.86 -13.41 10.20
C LYS A 152 16.22 -14.71 9.74
N ILE A 153 15.61 -14.69 8.56
CA ILE A 153 14.99 -15.86 7.93
C ILE A 153 16.05 -16.91 7.58
N LEU A 154 17.15 -16.51 6.94
CA LEU A 154 18.22 -17.43 6.57
C LEU A 154 18.85 -18.11 7.79
N ARG A 155 19.13 -17.37 8.87
CA ARG A 155 19.61 -17.95 10.11
C ARG A 155 18.63 -18.97 10.71
N LYS A 156 17.33 -18.69 10.61
CA LYS A 156 16.30 -19.63 11.11
C LYS A 156 16.23 -20.91 10.28
N LEU A 157 16.46 -20.83 8.98
CA LEU A 157 16.41 -21.99 8.07
C LEU A 157 17.67 -22.83 8.09
N PHE A 158 18.84 -22.20 8.16
CA PHE A 158 20.14 -22.84 7.91
C PHE A 158 21.05 -22.85 9.14
N GLY A 159 20.63 -22.27 10.25
CA GLY A 159 21.47 -22.07 11.44
C GLY A 159 22.35 -20.81 11.32
N GLU A 160 23.25 -20.62 12.27
CA GLU A 160 24.23 -19.53 12.19
C GLU A 160 25.20 -19.81 11.04
N ILE A 161 25.28 -18.87 10.11
CA ILE A 161 26.24 -18.84 8.99
C ILE A 161 27.37 -17.92 9.40
#